data_32da7e1d8561ceb3f2266260860921f8
#
_entry.id   32da7e1d8561ceb3f2266260860921f8
#
_cell.length_a   1.000
_cell.length_b   1.000
_cell.length_c   1.000
_cell.angle_alpha   90.00
_cell.angle_beta   90.00
_cell.angle_gamma   90.00
#
_symmetry.space_group_name_H-M   'P 1'
#
loop_
_entity.id
_entity.type
_entity.pdbx_description
1 polymer ?
#
loop_
_entity_poly.entity_id
_entity_poly.type
_entity_poly.pdbx_seq_one_letter_code
_entity_poly.pdbx_strand_id
1 'polypeptide(L)'
;MTGAPRMSIVVASNNARASIRECLAVLVEHGRGAEVDILVVDNSRDGSTEIVKDDFPDVRMIVAPPAALIPELWGQGIRESRGKIVAITTAHFVPARDWVRAMLEAHEGAVAAVGGAIESAESAGLVDWAVYFCRYSQYMLPFERAFVREIAGDNAAYKREHIDQCQQAWRNGFWELAVHAELRKAGLQLLLTPSVVVSHKRSFGLWGFVTQRFWHGMQFGRERASRLRWYLRALYIALSPAIPIVFLVRIARQVFGKRRHRAKLILSLPVLALFLLAWSCGELLGYLRGPEA
;
A
#
# COMPACT_ATOMS: atom_id res chain seq x y z
N MET A 1 -21.20 -20.38 20.06
CA MET A 1 -21.73 -19.47 19.00
C MET A 1 -20.60 -18.52 18.61
N THR A 2 -19.80 -18.87 17.61
CA THR A 2 -18.74 -18.00 17.10
C THR A 2 -19.39 -17.05 16.10
N GLY A 3 -19.82 -15.87 16.54
CA GLY A 3 -20.24 -14.79 15.65
C GLY A 3 -19.12 -14.42 14.67
N ALA A 4 -19.43 -13.73 13.56
CA ALA A 4 -18.41 -13.21 12.65
C ALA A 4 -17.51 -12.23 13.43
N PRO A 5 -16.19 -12.27 13.23
CA PRO A 5 -15.25 -11.36 13.90
C PRO A 5 -15.57 -9.90 13.57
N ARG A 6 -15.26 -8.99 14.49
CA ARG A 6 -15.42 -7.55 14.22
C ARG A 6 -14.52 -7.12 13.08
N MET A 7 -13.29 -7.62 13.02
CA MET A 7 -12.33 -7.29 11.98
C MET A 7 -11.55 -8.54 11.55
N SER A 8 -11.34 -8.71 10.24
CA SER A 8 -10.32 -9.63 9.70
C SER A 8 -9.14 -8.82 9.20
N ILE A 9 -7.94 -9.24 9.55
CA ILE A 9 -6.69 -8.62 9.10
C ILE A 9 -6.03 -9.55 8.07
N VAL A 10 -5.97 -9.09 6.83
CA VAL A 10 -5.33 -9.81 5.71
C VAL A 10 -3.92 -9.26 5.55
N VAL A 11 -2.93 -10.12 5.84
CA VAL A 11 -1.51 -9.81 5.69
C VAL A 11 -0.98 -10.48 4.43
N ALA A 12 -0.71 -9.72 3.39
CA ALA A 12 -0.04 -10.24 2.20
C ALA A 12 1.47 -10.37 2.48
N SER A 13 2.04 -11.54 2.21
CA SER A 13 3.46 -11.83 2.43
C SER A 13 4.14 -12.23 1.13
N ASN A 14 5.23 -11.53 0.81
CA ASN A 14 6.11 -11.82 -0.33
C ASN A 14 7.56 -11.55 0.07
N ASN A 15 8.32 -12.60 0.36
CA ASN A 15 9.72 -12.52 0.78
C ASN A 15 9.90 -11.54 1.96
N ALA A 16 9.19 -11.79 3.05
CA ALA A 16 9.11 -10.92 4.22
C ALA A 16 9.79 -11.51 5.47
N ARG A 17 10.72 -12.48 5.30
CA ARG A 17 11.41 -13.17 6.40
C ARG A 17 11.93 -12.23 7.49
N ALA A 18 12.46 -11.07 7.09
CA ALA A 18 13.06 -10.10 8.01
C ALA A 18 12.04 -9.36 8.90
N SER A 19 10.76 -9.33 8.53
CA SER A 19 9.76 -8.47 9.19
C SER A 19 8.48 -9.20 9.61
N ILE A 20 8.16 -10.34 9.00
CA ILE A 20 6.90 -11.05 9.23
C ILE A 20 6.68 -11.43 10.69
N ARG A 21 7.75 -11.87 11.39
CA ARG A 21 7.69 -12.21 12.82
C ARG A 21 7.28 -11.02 13.66
N GLU A 22 7.90 -9.87 13.46
CA GLU A 22 7.60 -8.63 14.19
C GLU A 22 6.18 -8.14 13.87
N CYS A 23 5.78 -8.20 12.60
CA CYS A 23 4.44 -7.84 12.15
C CYS A 23 3.36 -8.68 12.85
N LEU A 24 3.49 -10.00 12.79
CA LEU A 24 2.50 -10.93 13.35
C LEU A 24 2.50 -10.91 14.88
N ALA A 25 3.66 -10.77 15.53
CA ALA A 25 3.73 -10.68 16.99
C ALA A 25 2.88 -9.53 17.52
N VAL A 26 2.99 -8.33 16.92
CA VAL A 26 2.18 -7.16 17.29
C VAL A 26 0.69 -7.41 17.03
N LEU A 27 0.34 -7.95 15.86
CA LEU A 27 -1.06 -8.19 15.49
C LEU A 27 -1.72 -9.23 16.40
N VAL A 28 -1.01 -10.33 16.73
CA VAL A 28 -1.52 -11.40 17.61
C VAL A 28 -1.64 -10.91 19.04
N GLU A 29 -0.62 -10.21 19.57
CA GLU A 29 -0.63 -9.70 20.92
C GLU A 29 -1.78 -8.72 21.16
N HIS A 30 -1.94 -7.74 20.26
CA HIS A 30 -2.92 -6.65 20.41
C HIS A 30 -4.29 -6.95 19.76
N GLY A 31 -4.41 -8.03 19.00
CA GLY A 31 -5.68 -8.58 18.50
C GLY A 31 -6.43 -9.44 19.53
N ARG A 32 -5.75 -9.93 20.59
CA ARG A 32 -6.37 -10.76 21.61
C ARG A 32 -7.49 -10.02 22.34
N GLY A 33 -8.67 -10.64 22.41
CA GLY A 33 -9.86 -10.05 23.05
C GLY A 33 -10.63 -9.03 22.19
N ALA A 34 -10.13 -8.66 21.00
CA ALA A 34 -10.79 -7.69 20.14
C ALA A 34 -11.70 -8.34 19.06
N GLU A 35 -11.94 -9.64 19.14
CA GLU A 35 -12.68 -10.42 18.13
C GLU A 35 -12.10 -10.22 16.72
N VAL A 36 -10.79 -10.37 16.62
CA VAL A 36 -10.02 -10.19 15.37
C VAL A 36 -9.58 -11.54 14.83
N ASP A 37 -9.75 -11.73 13.52
CA ASP A 37 -9.24 -12.87 12.75
C ASP A 37 -8.02 -12.41 11.92
N ILE A 38 -6.91 -13.13 11.98
CA ILE A 38 -5.68 -12.81 11.24
C ILE A 38 -5.46 -13.89 10.19
N LEU A 39 -5.29 -13.46 8.95
CA LEU A 39 -5.07 -14.31 7.80
C LEU A 39 -3.85 -13.86 7.02
N VAL A 40 -2.84 -14.73 6.91
CA VAL A 40 -1.66 -14.52 6.06
C VAL A 40 -1.89 -15.18 4.71
N VAL A 41 -1.70 -14.42 3.63
CA VAL A 41 -1.63 -14.95 2.26
C VAL A 41 -0.22 -14.78 1.76
N ASP A 42 0.50 -15.89 1.59
CA ASP A 42 1.94 -15.91 1.36
C ASP A 42 2.32 -16.56 0.03
N ASN A 43 3.23 -15.94 -0.70
CA ASN A 43 3.88 -16.51 -1.88
C ASN A 43 5.42 -16.41 -1.81
N SER A 44 5.97 -16.37 -0.60
CA SER A 44 7.40 -16.23 -0.34
C SER A 44 8.21 -17.49 -0.70
N ARG A 45 9.51 -17.28 -0.91
CA ARG A 45 10.50 -18.36 -1.12
C ARG A 45 11.72 -18.22 -0.18
N ASP A 46 11.60 -17.41 0.86
CA ASP A 46 12.69 -17.00 1.75
C ASP A 46 12.59 -17.59 3.17
N GLY A 47 11.64 -18.53 3.40
CA GLY A 47 11.38 -19.10 4.70
C GLY A 47 10.35 -18.33 5.54
N SER A 48 9.63 -17.36 4.96
CA SER A 48 8.54 -16.66 5.64
C SER A 48 7.40 -17.59 6.02
N THR A 49 7.07 -18.56 5.13
CA THR A 49 6.03 -19.56 5.33
C THR A 49 6.25 -20.37 6.60
N GLU A 50 7.49 -20.84 6.80
CA GLU A 50 7.89 -21.65 7.95
C GLU A 50 7.75 -20.85 9.25
N ILE A 51 8.17 -19.58 9.25
CA ILE A 51 8.02 -18.71 10.42
C ILE A 51 6.54 -18.58 10.83
N VAL A 52 5.63 -18.42 9.88
CA VAL A 52 4.20 -18.32 10.22
C VAL A 52 3.67 -19.62 10.82
N LYS A 53 4.01 -20.75 10.24
CA LYS A 53 3.53 -22.07 10.71
C LYS A 53 4.08 -22.46 12.08
N ASP A 54 5.37 -22.16 12.31
CA ASP A 54 6.06 -22.61 13.52
C ASP A 54 5.81 -21.68 14.70
N ASP A 55 5.81 -20.36 14.48
CA ASP A 55 5.72 -19.38 15.56
C ASP A 55 4.29 -18.87 15.82
N PHE A 56 3.38 -19.01 14.83
CA PHE A 56 2.01 -18.45 14.89
C PHE A 56 0.95 -19.48 14.45
N PRO A 57 0.86 -20.65 15.13
CA PRO A 57 -0.02 -21.75 14.71
C PRO A 57 -1.52 -21.39 14.68
N ASP A 58 -1.94 -20.39 15.45
CA ASP A 58 -3.32 -19.88 15.48
C ASP A 58 -3.64 -18.91 14.34
N VAL A 59 -2.63 -18.43 13.60
CA VAL A 59 -2.83 -17.54 12.45
C VAL A 59 -3.20 -18.39 11.22
N ARG A 60 -4.33 -18.04 10.62
CA ARG A 60 -4.75 -18.73 9.38
C ARG A 60 -3.79 -18.38 8.25
N MET A 61 -3.40 -19.38 7.48
CA MET A 61 -2.46 -19.21 6.39
C MET A 61 -2.94 -19.81 5.09
N ILE A 62 -2.74 -19.08 4.00
CA ILE A 62 -2.97 -19.53 2.62
C ILE A 62 -1.66 -19.37 1.85
N VAL A 63 -1.23 -20.44 1.18
CA VAL A 63 -0.09 -20.39 0.25
C VAL A 63 -0.64 -20.08 -1.14
N ALA A 64 -0.14 -18.99 -1.74
CA ALA A 64 -0.55 -18.51 -3.05
C ALA A 64 0.50 -18.86 -4.14
N PRO A 65 0.13 -18.81 -5.43
CA PRO A 65 1.08 -19.01 -6.52
C PRO A 65 2.25 -18.00 -6.45
N PRO A 66 3.50 -18.43 -6.75
CA PRO A 66 4.69 -17.59 -6.61
C PRO A 66 4.68 -16.31 -7.44
N ALA A 67 3.95 -16.28 -8.54
CA ALA A 67 3.82 -15.12 -9.44
C ALA A 67 2.73 -14.13 -9.01
N ALA A 68 1.94 -14.45 -7.98
CA ALA A 68 0.83 -13.61 -7.54
C ALA A 68 1.34 -12.26 -7.01
N LEU A 69 0.66 -11.19 -7.40
CA LEU A 69 0.96 -9.83 -6.96
C LEU A 69 0.29 -9.53 -5.61
N ILE A 70 0.80 -8.56 -4.87
CA ILE A 70 0.23 -8.14 -3.57
C ILE A 70 -1.29 -7.90 -3.63
N PRO A 71 -1.84 -7.17 -4.64
CA PRO A 71 -3.29 -7.02 -4.75
C PRO A 71 -4.05 -8.34 -4.94
N GLU A 72 -3.46 -9.34 -5.59
CA GLU A 72 -4.07 -10.67 -5.76
C GLU A 72 -4.07 -11.43 -4.42
N LEU A 73 -2.98 -11.33 -3.63
CA LEU A 73 -2.90 -11.89 -2.28
C LEU A 73 -3.96 -11.26 -1.37
N TRP A 74 -4.10 -9.91 -1.39
CA TRP A 74 -5.16 -9.24 -0.66
C TRP A 74 -6.54 -9.71 -1.11
N GLY A 75 -6.80 -9.76 -2.42
CA GLY A 75 -8.08 -10.22 -2.97
C GLY A 75 -8.44 -11.64 -2.52
N GLN A 76 -7.45 -12.54 -2.48
CA GLN A 76 -7.64 -13.91 -1.99
C GLN A 76 -7.97 -13.91 -0.49
N GLY A 77 -7.21 -13.19 0.34
CA GLY A 77 -7.44 -13.10 1.77
C GLY A 77 -8.80 -12.46 2.12
N ILE A 78 -9.22 -11.42 1.38
CA ILE A 78 -10.53 -10.79 1.56
C ILE A 78 -11.67 -11.77 1.31
N ARG A 79 -11.59 -12.61 0.27
CA ARG A 79 -12.59 -13.65 -0.03
C ARG A 79 -12.70 -14.69 1.08
N GLU A 80 -11.58 -15.05 1.70
CA GLU A 80 -11.51 -16.05 2.77
C GLU A 80 -11.79 -15.46 4.16
N SER A 81 -11.82 -14.16 4.30
CA SER A 81 -12.06 -13.47 5.57
C SER A 81 -13.56 -13.28 5.84
N ARG A 82 -13.95 -13.11 7.13
CA ARG A 82 -15.35 -13.04 7.57
C ARG A 82 -15.70 -11.81 8.39
N GLY A 83 -14.70 -10.98 8.74
CA GLY A 83 -14.88 -9.80 9.57
C GLY A 83 -15.79 -8.76 8.94
N LYS A 84 -16.55 -8.03 9.78
CA LYS A 84 -17.36 -6.88 9.34
C LYS A 84 -16.50 -5.74 8.77
N ILE A 85 -15.28 -5.62 9.29
CA ILE A 85 -14.22 -4.75 8.79
C ILE A 85 -13.13 -5.65 8.24
N VAL A 86 -12.58 -5.32 7.07
CA VAL A 86 -11.48 -6.03 6.45
C VAL A 86 -10.29 -5.10 6.36
N ALA A 87 -9.30 -5.33 7.20
CA ALA A 87 -8.03 -4.62 7.15
C ALA A 87 -7.06 -5.35 6.21
N ILE A 88 -6.31 -4.60 5.43
CA ILE A 88 -5.25 -5.11 4.58
C ILE A 88 -3.92 -4.45 4.92
N THR A 89 -2.86 -5.23 4.87
CA THR A 89 -1.47 -4.76 5.03
C THR A 89 -0.53 -5.74 4.33
N THR A 90 0.77 -5.47 4.36
CA THR A 90 1.77 -6.48 3.98
C THR A 90 2.69 -6.78 5.15
N ALA A 91 3.31 -7.96 5.14
CA ALA A 91 4.22 -8.41 6.18
C ALA A 91 5.50 -7.54 6.33
N HIS A 92 5.70 -6.57 5.41
CA HIS A 92 6.78 -5.58 5.48
C HIS A 92 6.43 -4.35 6.35
N PHE A 93 5.20 -4.26 6.84
CA PHE A 93 4.75 -3.18 7.70
C PHE A 93 4.47 -3.71 9.10
N VAL A 94 5.13 -3.12 10.07
CA VAL A 94 4.91 -3.44 11.48
C VAL A 94 3.93 -2.43 12.06
N PRO A 95 2.75 -2.88 12.50
CA PRO A 95 1.76 -2.00 13.12
C PRO A 95 2.25 -1.44 14.46
N ALA A 96 1.78 -0.24 14.83
CA ALA A 96 1.91 0.25 16.19
C ALA A 96 1.07 -0.60 17.16
N ARG A 97 1.44 -0.62 18.45
CA ARG A 97 0.76 -1.47 19.46
C ARG A 97 -0.74 -1.20 19.56
N ASP A 98 -1.18 0.01 19.34
CA ASP A 98 -2.59 0.41 19.41
C ASP A 98 -3.31 0.35 18.07
N TRP A 99 -2.67 -0.14 17.02
CA TRP A 99 -3.18 -0.14 15.65
C TRP A 99 -4.55 -0.81 15.50
N VAL A 100 -4.75 -1.99 16.12
CA VAL A 100 -6.03 -2.72 16.07
C VAL A 100 -7.14 -1.89 16.70
N ARG A 101 -6.90 -1.34 17.89
CA ARG A 101 -7.85 -0.50 18.61
C ARG A 101 -8.17 0.78 17.81
N ALA A 102 -7.15 1.49 17.36
CA ALA A 102 -7.30 2.73 16.62
C ALA A 102 -8.06 2.52 15.28
N MET A 103 -7.82 1.37 14.62
CA MET A 103 -8.53 1.01 13.38
C MET A 103 -10.02 0.74 13.66
N LEU A 104 -10.36 0.02 14.71
CA LEU A 104 -11.75 -0.25 15.11
C LEU A 104 -12.46 1.04 15.49
N GLU A 105 -11.85 1.89 16.33
CA GLU A 105 -12.41 3.19 16.75
C GLU A 105 -12.65 4.11 15.52
N ALA A 106 -11.74 4.14 14.58
CA ALA A 106 -11.89 4.97 13.38
C ALA A 106 -13.06 4.53 12.48
N HIS A 107 -13.50 3.26 12.58
CA HIS A 107 -14.63 2.70 11.83
C HIS A 107 -15.98 2.86 12.52
N GLU A 108 -16.05 3.38 13.73
CA GLU A 108 -17.34 3.62 14.43
C GLU A 108 -18.20 4.68 13.73
N GLY A 109 -17.58 5.54 12.91
CA GLY A 109 -18.27 6.53 12.09
C GLY A 109 -18.85 5.99 10.77
N ALA A 110 -19.55 6.88 10.06
CA ALA A 110 -20.12 6.61 8.73
C ALA A 110 -19.06 6.66 7.61
N VAL A 111 -17.97 5.90 7.75
CA VAL A 111 -16.86 5.83 6.79
C VAL A 111 -16.85 4.48 6.09
N ALA A 112 -16.53 4.45 4.81
CA ALA A 112 -16.42 3.20 4.07
C ALA A 112 -15.04 2.55 4.22
N ALA A 113 -14.01 3.37 4.34
CA ALA A 113 -12.65 2.91 4.49
C ALA A 113 -11.84 3.88 5.36
N VAL A 114 -10.84 3.35 6.05
CA VAL A 114 -9.90 4.08 6.89
C VAL A 114 -8.48 3.73 6.45
N GLY A 115 -7.67 4.75 6.22
CA GLY A 115 -6.24 4.64 6.02
C GLY A 115 -5.47 5.33 7.13
N GLY A 116 -4.22 4.96 7.32
CA GLY A 116 -3.38 5.47 8.37
C GLY A 116 -2.05 6.05 7.93
N ALA A 117 -1.27 6.45 8.90
CA ALA A 117 0.09 6.92 8.73
C ALA A 117 1.05 5.77 8.42
N ILE A 118 2.00 6.05 7.56
CA ILE A 118 3.10 5.15 7.23
C ILE A 118 4.40 5.85 7.57
N GLU A 119 5.16 5.28 8.49
CA GLU A 119 6.47 5.77 8.91
C GLU A 119 7.59 4.87 8.35
N SER A 120 8.79 5.41 8.21
CA SER A 120 9.96 4.62 7.86
C SER A 120 10.60 4.03 9.10
N ALA A 121 11.21 2.84 8.99
CA ALA A 121 12.02 2.30 10.07
C ALA A 121 13.20 3.24 10.40
N GLU A 122 13.57 3.34 11.66
CA GLU A 122 14.70 4.18 12.10
C GLU A 122 16.04 3.72 11.49
N SER A 123 16.18 2.40 11.27
CA SER A 123 17.35 1.77 10.67
C SER A 123 17.43 1.88 9.14
N ALA A 124 16.48 2.58 8.49
CA ALA A 124 16.42 2.68 7.03
C ALA A 124 17.67 3.34 6.43
N GLY A 125 18.24 2.71 5.40
CA GLY A 125 19.33 3.24 4.61
C GLY A 125 18.91 4.34 3.62
N LEU A 126 19.84 4.92 2.88
CA LEU A 126 19.55 5.99 1.90
C LEU A 126 18.58 5.54 0.82
N VAL A 127 18.74 4.34 0.31
CA VAL A 127 17.82 3.77 -0.71
C VAL A 127 16.43 3.61 -0.13
N ASP A 128 16.31 3.09 1.10
CA ASP A 128 15.01 2.88 1.75
C ASP A 128 14.30 4.21 2.02
N TRP A 129 15.05 5.26 2.42
CA TRP A 129 14.50 6.61 2.55
C TRP A 129 14.02 7.18 1.23
N ALA A 130 14.76 6.98 0.13
CA ALA A 130 14.33 7.41 -1.19
C ALA A 130 13.04 6.67 -1.64
N VAL A 131 12.94 5.36 -1.39
CA VAL A 131 11.73 4.56 -1.62
C VAL A 131 10.57 5.08 -0.78
N TYR A 132 10.81 5.32 0.51
CA TYR A 132 9.81 5.85 1.43
C TYR A 132 9.24 7.19 0.95
N PHE A 133 10.11 8.16 0.63
CA PHE A 133 9.65 9.45 0.11
C PHE A 133 8.93 9.33 -1.22
N CYS A 134 9.39 8.46 -2.11
CA CYS A 134 8.75 8.22 -3.40
C CYS A 134 7.32 7.67 -3.28
N ARG A 135 7.07 6.79 -2.29
CA ARG A 135 5.80 6.08 -2.14
C ARG A 135 4.89 6.67 -1.07
N TYR A 136 5.44 7.10 0.07
CA TYR A 136 4.69 7.31 1.30
C TYR A 136 4.79 8.72 1.89
N SER A 137 5.48 9.68 1.26
CA SER A 137 5.64 11.04 1.79
C SER A 137 4.33 11.74 2.16
N GLN A 138 3.24 11.43 1.46
CA GLN A 138 1.91 11.96 1.77
C GLN A 138 1.33 11.38 3.07
N TYR A 139 1.65 10.13 3.42
CA TYR A 139 1.16 9.42 4.60
C TYR A 139 2.10 9.56 5.81
N MET A 140 3.23 10.26 5.68
CA MET A 140 4.15 10.57 6.76
C MET A 140 3.50 11.52 7.77
N LEU A 141 3.66 11.28 9.06
CA LEU A 141 3.24 12.21 10.12
C LEU A 141 4.08 13.50 10.10
N PRO A 142 3.55 14.65 10.61
CA PRO A 142 2.17 14.83 11.04
C PRO A 142 1.23 15.16 9.89
N PHE A 143 -0.04 14.81 10.07
CA PHE A 143 -1.15 15.29 9.26
C PHE A 143 -2.42 15.26 10.11
N GLU A 144 -3.44 16.02 9.73
CA GLU A 144 -4.72 16.03 10.40
C GLU A 144 -5.65 14.95 9.86
N ARG A 145 -6.58 14.49 10.70
CA ARG A 145 -7.66 13.59 10.29
C ARG A 145 -8.51 14.27 9.23
N ALA A 146 -8.67 13.63 8.07
CA ALA A 146 -9.38 14.21 6.94
C ALA A 146 -10.01 13.16 6.03
N PHE A 147 -11.09 13.53 5.34
CA PHE A 147 -11.58 12.75 4.21
C PHE A 147 -10.69 12.98 2.99
N VAL A 148 -10.33 11.89 2.35
CA VAL A 148 -9.38 11.88 1.24
C VAL A 148 -9.91 11.09 0.05
N ARG A 149 -9.27 11.26 -1.10
CA ARG A 149 -9.63 10.50 -2.31
C ARG A 149 -9.00 9.12 -2.34
N GLU A 150 -7.85 8.97 -1.70
CA GLU A 150 -7.00 7.77 -1.77
C GLU A 150 -6.37 7.51 -0.40
N ILE A 151 -6.27 6.25 -0.02
CA ILE A 151 -5.52 5.75 1.13
C ILE A 151 -4.54 4.69 0.65
N ALA A 152 -3.49 4.41 1.40
CA ALA A 152 -2.53 3.36 1.03
C ALA A 152 -3.05 1.99 1.46
N GLY A 153 -3.12 1.02 0.54
CA GLY A 153 -3.51 -0.35 0.85
C GLY A 153 -2.61 -1.02 1.88
N ASP A 154 -1.34 -0.63 1.95
CA ASP A 154 -0.40 -1.13 2.96
C ASP A 154 -0.80 -0.80 4.42
N ASN A 155 -1.74 0.14 4.64
CA ASN A 155 -2.28 0.51 5.94
C ASN A 155 -3.72 0.98 5.80
N ALA A 156 -4.62 0.07 5.45
CA ALA A 156 -6.02 0.40 5.20
C ALA A 156 -6.98 -0.67 5.73
N ALA A 157 -8.19 -0.25 6.05
CA ALA A 157 -9.30 -1.15 6.33
C ALA A 157 -10.60 -0.64 5.71
N TYR A 158 -11.50 -1.55 5.41
CA TYR A 158 -12.73 -1.30 4.67
C TYR A 158 -13.91 -1.97 5.38
N LYS A 159 -15.08 -1.33 5.39
CA LYS A 159 -16.31 -2.02 5.77
C LYS A 159 -16.65 -3.05 4.70
N ARG A 160 -16.87 -4.28 5.11
CA ARG A 160 -17.16 -5.40 4.21
C ARG A 160 -18.33 -5.11 3.31
N GLU A 161 -19.44 -4.60 3.86
CA GLU A 161 -20.64 -4.27 3.10
C GLU A 161 -20.38 -3.36 1.90
N HIS A 162 -19.41 -2.46 1.99
CA HIS A 162 -19.08 -1.53 0.91
C HIS A 162 -18.15 -2.13 -0.14
N ILE A 163 -17.15 -2.93 0.28
CA ILE A 163 -16.29 -3.61 -0.70
C ILE A 163 -17.00 -4.74 -1.43
N ASP A 164 -17.97 -5.39 -0.79
CA ASP A 164 -18.78 -6.43 -1.43
C ASP A 164 -19.70 -5.84 -2.53
N GLN A 165 -20.19 -4.61 -2.35
CA GLN A 165 -20.95 -3.88 -3.38
C GLN A 165 -20.12 -3.56 -4.64
N CYS A 166 -18.79 -3.42 -4.50
CA CYS A 166 -17.91 -3.15 -5.63
C CYS A 166 -16.99 -4.33 -6.00
N GLN A 167 -17.43 -5.57 -5.77
CA GLN A 167 -16.64 -6.79 -5.99
C GLN A 167 -16.07 -6.91 -7.41
N GLN A 168 -16.77 -6.38 -8.42
CA GLN A 168 -16.25 -6.37 -9.80
C GLN A 168 -14.93 -5.57 -9.96
N ALA A 169 -14.75 -4.52 -9.16
CA ALA A 169 -13.54 -3.69 -9.22
C ALA A 169 -12.28 -4.42 -8.70
N TRP A 170 -12.45 -5.48 -7.89
CA TRP A 170 -11.35 -6.24 -7.32
C TRP A 170 -11.42 -7.75 -7.59
N ARG A 171 -12.18 -8.16 -8.60
CA ARG A 171 -12.32 -9.56 -9.00
C ARG A 171 -10.99 -10.26 -9.26
N ASN A 172 -10.06 -9.56 -9.93
CA ASN A 172 -8.74 -10.06 -10.31
C ASN A 172 -7.62 -9.54 -9.38
N GLY A 173 -7.95 -9.20 -8.14
CA GLY A 173 -7.02 -8.63 -7.17
C GLY A 173 -7.54 -7.30 -6.60
N PHE A 174 -7.23 -7.04 -5.35
CA PHE A 174 -7.69 -5.84 -4.65
C PHE A 174 -6.76 -4.65 -4.99
N TRP A 175 -6.99 -4.05 -6.17
CA TRP A 175 -6.30 -2.83 -6.61
C TRP A 175 -7.00 -1.63 -5.97
N GLU A 176 -6.41 -1.12 -4.91
CA GLU A 176 -7.03 -0.10 -4.05
C GLU A 176 -7.55 1.12 -4.82
N LEU A 177 -6.82 1.59 -5.84
CA LEU A 177 -7.23 2.75 -6.64
C LEU A 177 -8.56 2.51 -7.39
N ALA A 178 -8.76 1.31 -7.91
CA ALA A 178 -10.01 0.92 -8.58
C ALA A 178 -11.16 0.83 -7.57
N VAL A 179 -10.91 0.20 -6.42
CA VAL A 179 -11.89 0.11 -5.33
C VAL A 179 -12.27 1.50 -4.81
N HIS A 180 -11.30 2.37 -4.57
CA HIS A 180 -11.57 3.75 -4.13
C HIS A 180 -12.39 4.54 -5.14
N ALA A 181 -12.14 4.32 -6.44
CA ALA A 181 -12.94 4.97 -7.48
C ALA A 181 -14.41 4.55 -7.42
N GLU A 182 -14.72 3.25 -7.23
CA GLU A 182 -16.09 2.75 -7.10
C GLU A 182 -16.74 3.23 -5.79
N LEU A 183 -16.04 3.16 -4.66
CA LEU A 183 -16.58 3.69 -3.39
C LEU A 183 -16.97 5.17 -3.51
N ARG A 184 -16.12 5.99 -4.14
CA ARG A 184 -16.43 7.42 -4.36
C ARG A 184 -17.62 7.63 -5.32
N LYS A 185 -17.75 6.81 -6.38
CA LYS A 185 -18.93 6.87 -7.27
C LYS A 185 -20.23 6.59 -6.52
N ALA A 186 -20.16 5.70 -5.50
CA ALA A 186 -21.27 5.42 -4.60
C ALA A 186 -21.50 6.50 -3.53
N GLY A 187 -20.77 7.62 -3.57
CA GLY A 187 -20.87 8.69 -2.56
C GLY A 187 -20.23 8.37 -1.21
N LEU A 188 -19.47 7.27 -1.12
CA LEU A 188 -18.85 6.82 0.11
C LEU A 188 -17.51 7.52 0.38
N GLN A 189 -17.22 7.75 1.67
CA GLN A 189 -16.07 8.51 2.10
C GLN A 189 -14.94 7.64 2.62
N LEU A 190 -13.71 8.01 2.28
CA LEU A 190 -12.48 7.41 2.79
C LEU A 190 -11.85 8.38 3.79
N LEU A 191 -11.51 7.87 4.97
CA LEU A 191 -10.90 8.63 6.05
C LEU A 191 -9.40 8.34 6.12
N LEU A 192 -8.58 9.37 6.19
CA LEU A 192 -7.17 9.26 6.56
C LEU A 192 -7.00 9.78 8.00
N THR A 193 -6.38 8.97 8.87
CA THR A 193 -6.20 9.33 10.29
C THR A 193 -4.76 9.12 10.76
N PRO A 194 -4.20 10.04 11.56
CA PRO A 194 -2.85 9.90 12.11
C PRO A 194 -2.74 8.87 13.24
N SER A 195 -3.87 8.41 13.82
CA SER A 195 -3.88 7.47 14.93
C SER A 195 -3.57 6.02 14.52
N VAL A 196 -3.75 5.67 13.25
CA VAL A 196 -3.48 4.34 12.72
C VAL A 196 -2.10 4.34 12.07
N VAL A 197 -1.09 3.79 12.73
CA VAL A 197 0.31 3.90 12.31
C VAL A 197 0.92 2.54 12.00
N VAL A 198 1.65 2.46 10.90
CA VAL A 198 2.53 1.33 10.57
C VAL A 198 3.95 1.81 10.25
N SER A 199 4.95 0.99 10.54
CA SER A 199 6.36 1.25 10.20
C SER A 199 6.80 0.34 9.07
N HIS A 200 7.29 0.92 7.98
CA HIS A 200 7.81 0.21 6.82
C HIS A 200 9.21 -0.34 7.11
N LYS A 201 9.38 -1.67 7.02
CA LYS A 201 10.60 -2.41 7.37
C LYS A 201 11.33 -3.03 6.18
N ARG A 202 10.77 -2.91 4.96
CA ARG A 202 11.40 -3.51 3.78
C ARG A 202 12.61 -2.71 3.33
N SER A 203 13.74 -3.40 3.14
CA SER A 203 14.89 -2.87 2.42
C SER A 203 14.80 -3.19 0.93
N PHE A 204 15.21 -2.24 0.12
CA PHE A 204 15.20 -2.35 -1.33
C PHE A 204 16.61 -2.30 -1.90
N GLY A 205 16.89 -3.18 -2.85
CA GLY A 205 18.06 -3.02 -3.71
C GLY A 205 17.84 -1.86 -4.70
N LEU A 206 18.85 -0.99 -4.84
CA LEU A 206 18.79 0.20 -5.72
C LEU A 206 18.26 -0.15 -7.11
N TRP A 207 18.93 -1.05 -7.81
CA TRP A 207 18.59 -1.42 -9.20
C TRP A 207 17.28 -2.17 -9.30
N GLY A 208 16.93 -2.99 -8.31
CA GLY A 208 15.63 -3.66 -8.25
C GLY A 208 14.49 -2.65 -8.23
N PHE A 209 14.62 -1.60 -7.42
CA PHE A 209 13.59 -0.56 -7.35
C PHE A 209 13.58 0.35 -8.59
N VAL A 210 14.74 0.69 -9.17
CA VAL A 210 14.83 1.43 -10.45
C VAL A 210 14.07 0.68 -11.56
N THR A 211 14.34 -0.61 -11.71
CA THR A 211 13.66 -1.47 -12.70
C THR A 211 12.16 -1.53 -12.44
N GLN A 212 11.75 -1.71 -11.19
CA GLN A 212 10.34 -1.70 -10.81
C GLN A 212 9.67 -0.36 -11.18
N ARG A 213 10.31 0.79 -10.89
CA ARG A 213 9.77 2.10 -11.24
C ARG A 213 9.60 2.28 -12.74
N PHE A 214 10.57 1.84 -13.53
CA PHE A 214 10.50 1.90 -14.98
C PHE A 214 9.31 1.09 -15.53
N TRP A 215 9.16 -0.16 -15.11
CA TRP A 215 8.08 -1.02 -15.59
C TRP A 215 6.70 -0.52 -15.15
N HIS A 216 6.55 -0.07 -13.90
CA HIS A 216 5.29 0.53 -13.44
C HIS A 216 4.96 1.81 -14.20
N GLY A 217 5.95 2.67 -14.47
CA GLY A 217 5.76 3.86 -15.31
C GLY A 217 5.29 3.49 -16.71
N MET A 218 5.91 2.49 -17.33
CA MET A 218 5.55 2.02 -18.67
C MET A 218 4.12 1.45 -18.72
N GLN A 219 3.75 0.63 -17.75
CA GLN A 219 2.40 0.09 -17.65
C GLN A 219 1.36 1.22 -17.46
N PHE A 220 1.64 2.18 -16.58
CA PHE A 220 0.78 3.34 -16.38
C PHE A 220 0.61 4.18 -17.65
N GLY A 221 1.71 4.43 -18.37
CA GLY A 221 1.68 5.16 -19.66
C GLY A 221 0.83 4.43 -20.73
N ARG A 222 0.97 3.11 -20.85
CA ARG A 222 0.17 2.29 -21.77
C ARG A 222 -1.32 2.31 -21.42
N GLU A 223 -1.66 2.08 -20.17
CA GLU A 223 -3.05 2.07 -19.73
C GLU A 223 -3.70 3.45 -19.92
N ARG A 224 -2.97 4.52 -19.66
CA ARG A 224 -3.47 5.87 -19.89
C ARG A 224 -3.60 6.17 -21.38
N ALA A 225 -2.65 5.76 -22.22
CA ALA A 225 -2.68 5.94 -23.65
C ALA A 225 -3.91 5.29 -24.30
N SER A 226 -4.40 4.14 -23.79
CA SER A 226 -5.57 3.45 -24.32
C SER A 226 -6.88 4.27 -24.18
N ARG A 227 -6.91 5.22 -23.22
CA ARG A 227 -8.08 6.06 -22.91
C ARG A 227 -7.99 7.48 -23.47
N LEU A 228 -6.83 7.86 -24.05
CA LEU A 228 -6.56 9.21 -24.53
C LEU A 228 -6.78 9.36 -26.03
N ARG A 229 -7.30 10.52 -26.44
CA ARG A 229 -7.24 10.95 -27.85
C ARG A 229 -5.80 11.26 -28.25
N TRP A 230 -5.46 11.06 -29.52
CA TRP A 230 -4.08 11.17 -30.03
C TRP A 230 -3.37 12.49 -29.67
N TYR A 231 -4.07 13.63 -29.72
CA TYR A 231 -3.50 14.94 -29.38
C TYR A 231 -3.18 15.10 -27.89
N LEU A 232 -4.00 14.52 -27.00
CA LEU A 232 -3.70 14.48 -25.56
C LEU A 232 -2.50 13.55 -25.29
N ARG A 233 -2.42 12.44 -25.99
CA ARG A 233 -1.27 11.55 -25.91
C ARG A 233 0.03 12.27 -26.34
N ALA A 234 0.00 13.02 -27.45
CA ALA A 234 1.13 13.84 -27.91
C ALA A 234 1.54 14.88 -26.85
N LEU A 235 0.56 15.56 -26.21
CA LEU A 235 0.80 16.49 -25.12
C LEU A 235 1.49 15.82 -23.92
N TYR A 236 1.02 14.63 -23.49
CA TYR A 236 1.66 13.90 -22.38
C TYR A 236 3.07 13.42 -22.73
N ILE A 237 3.33 13.02 -23.96
CA ILE A 237 4.69 12.72 -24.46
C ILE A 237 5.59 13.96 -24.30
N ALA A 238 5.14 15.12 -24.76
CA ALA A 238 5.90 16.36 -24.66
C ALA A 238 6.14 16.81 -23.23
N LEU A 239 5.20 16.57 -22.30
CA LEU A 239 5.30 16.92 -20.88
C LEU A 239 6.03 15.89 -20.03
N SER A 240 6.29 14.68 -20.54
CA SER A 240 6.94 13.60 -19.76
C SER A 240 8.29 14.01 -19.15
N PRO A 241 9.15 14.83 -19.77
CA PRO A 241 10.40 15.28 -19.15
C PRO A 241 10.21 16.15 -17.90
N ALA A 242 9.05 16.79 -17.73
CA ALA A 242 8.74 17.58 -16.55
C ALA A 242 8.26 16.75 -15.35
N ILE A 243 7.83 15.51 -15.56
CA ILE A 243 7.25 14.65 -14.52
C ILE A 243 8.19 14.48 -13.31
N PRO A 244 9.49 14.17 -13.47
CA PRO A 244 10.40 14.02 -12.33
C PRO A 244 10.47 15.28 -11.46
N ILE A 245 10.50 16.46 -12.10
CA ILE A 245 10.56 17.76 -11.40
C ILE A 245 9.27 18.00 -10.62
N VAL A 246 8.11 17.76 -11.23
CA VAL A 246 6.80 17.92 -10.57
C VAL A 246 6.68 17.02 -9.35
N PHE A 247 7.04 15.75 -9.47
CA PHE A 247 7.01 14.82 -8.34
C PHE A 247 8.02 15.20 -7.26
N LEU A 248 9.24 15.59 -7.63
CA LEU A 248 10.26 16.03 -6.67
C LEU A 248 9.78 17.25 -5.87
N VAL A 249 9.24 18.27 -6.55
CA VAL A 249 8.68 19.46 -5.90
C VAL A 249 7.52 19.09 -4.97
N ARG A 250 6.63 18.18 -5.41
CA ARG A 250 5.51 17.69 -4.57
C ARG A 250 6.03 17.00 -3.30
N ILE A 251 6.97 16.07 -3.44
CA ILE A 251 7.58 15.35 -2.32
C ILE A 251 8.28 16.33 -1.38
N ALA A 252 9.10 17.24 -1.94
CA ALA A 252 9.79 18.25 -1.14
C ALA A 252 8.80 19.11 -0.34
N ARG A 253 7.75 19.63 -0.98
CA ARG A 253 6.71 20.41 -0.29
C ARG A 253 6.06 19.63 0.86
N GLN A 254 5.76 18.35 0.66
CA GLN A 254 5.19 17.49 1.71
C GLN A 254 6.17 17.32 2.88
N VAL A 255 7.42 16.96 2.61
CA VAL A 255 8.43 16.70 3.66
C VAL A 255 8.81 17.99 4.39
N PHE A 256 9.05 19.08 3.67
CA PHE A 256 9.39 20.37 4.29
C PHE A 256 8.20 20.97 5.06
N GLY A 257 6.97 20.82 4.56
CA GLY A 257 5.75 21.25 5.25
C GLY A 257 5.54 20.53 6.57
N LYS A 258 5.81 19.22 6.61
CA LYS A 258 5.72 18.39 7.83
C LYS A 258 6.87 18.59 8.82
N ARG A 259 7.91 19.31 8.45
CA ARG A 259 9.09 19.65 9.26
C ARG A 259 9.86 18.44 9.83
N ARG A 260 9.68 17.24 9.25
CA ARG A 260 10.35 16.00 9.67
C ARG A 260 11.22 15.46 8.54
N HIS A 261 12.27 14.72 8.89
CA HIS A 261 13.15 13.97 7.97
C HIS A 261 13.77 14.77 6.82
N ARG A 262 13.89 16.12 6.94
CA ARG A 262 14.43 17.01 5.90
C ARG A 262 15.86 16.63 5.50
N ALA A 263 16.72 16.35 6.48
CA ALA A 263 18.10 15.91 6.21
C ALA A 263 18.13 14.57 5.46
N LYS A 264 17.24 13.63 5.83
CA LYS A 264 17.11 12.34 5.13
C LYS A 264 16.66 12.53 3.68
N LEU A 265 15.70 13.45 3.43
CA LEU A 265 15.31 13.79 2.06
C LEU A 265 16.49 14.35 1.27
N ILE A 266 17.22 15.34 1.81
CA ILE A 266 18.34 15.96 1.12
C ILE A 266 19.41 14.92 0.78
N LEU A 267 19.77 14.06 1.72
CA LEU A 267 20.76 13.00 1.51
C LEU A 267 20.31 11.96 0.47
N SER A 268 19.01 11.67 0.42
CA SER A 268 18.45 10.68 -0.53
C SER A 268 18.06 11.26 -1.89
N LEU A 269 18.18 12.58 -2.10
CA LEU A 269 17.80 13.25 -3.35
C LEU A 269 18.40 12.62 -4.62
N PRO A 270 19.67 12.24 -4.70
CA PRO A 270 20.21 11.63 -5.93
C PRO A 270 19.53 10.31 -6.27
N VAL A 271 19.28 9.47 -5.26
CA VAL A 271 18.60 8.19 -5.43
C VAL A 271 17.12 8.41 -5.77
N LEU A 272 16.46 9.33 -5.10
CA LEU A 272 15.07 9.70 -5.37
C LEU A 272 14.90 10.22 -6.81
N ALA A 273 15.81 11.09 -7.25
CA ALA A 273 15.79 11.60 -8.64
C ALA A 273 15.93 10.48 -9.66
N LEU A 274 16.80 9.49 -9.41
CA LEU A 274 16.95 8.32 -10.26
C LEU A 274 15.64 7.51 -10.35
N PHE A 275 14.92 7.33 -9.24
CA PHE A 275 13.63 6.64 -9.23
C PHE A 275 12.54 7.38 -10.02
N LEU A 276 12.52 8.71 -9.89
CA LEU A 276 11.56 9.55 -10.62
C LEU A 276 11.86 9.59 -12.11
N LEU A 277 13.15 9.64 -12.48
CA LEU A 277 13.58 9.53 -13.88
C LEU A 277 13.22 8.17 -14.48
N ALA A 278 13.48 7.07 -13.77
CA ALA A 278 13.13 5.73 -14.23
C ALA A 278 11.61 5.61 -14.49
N TRP A 279 10.78 6.13 -13.58
CA TRP A 279 9.32 6.20 -13.80
C TRP A 279 8.97 7.00 -15.05
N SER A 280 9.51 8.21 -15.20
CA SER A 280 9.21 9.10 -16.32
C SER A 280 9.63 8.50 -17.67
N CYS A 281 10.81 7.88 -17.73
CA CYS A 281 11.26 7.15 -18.93
C CYS A 281 10.31 5.99 -19.27
N GLY A 282 9.89 5.23 -18.26
CA GLY A 282 8.91 4.17 -18.43
C GLY A 282 7.57 4.70 -18.95
N GLU A 283 7.03 5.75 -18.32
CA GLU A 283 5.75 6.37 -18.68
C GLU A 283 5.80 6.93 -20.12
N LEU A 284 6.87 7.62 -20.46
CA LEU A 284 7.12 8.12 -21.83
C LEU A 284 7.09 6.96 -22.84
N LEU A 285 7.82 5.88 -22.57
CA LEU A 285 7.85 4.71 -23.44
C LEU A 285 6.47 4.04 -23.54
N GLY A 286 5.71 4.02 -22.43
CA GLY A 286 4.33 3.56 -22.42
C GLY A 286 3.42 4.38 -23.33
N TYR A 287 3.54 5.71 -23.31
CA TYR A 287 2.82 6.59 -24.25
C TYR A 287 3.26 6.37 -25.71
N LEU A 288 4.55 6.18 -25.98
CA LEU A 288 5.06 5.96 -27.33
C LEU A 288 4.59 4.63 -27.92
N ARG A 289 4.59 3.55 -27.12
CA ARG A 289 4.16 2.22 -27.60
C ARG A 289 2.65 2.08 -27.74
N GLY A 290 1.89 2.80 -26.90
CA GLY A 290 0.42 2.69 -26.86
C GLY A 290 -0.08 1.43 -26.16
N PRO A 291 -1.39 1.14 -26.26
CA PRO A 291 -1.99 -0.05 -25.66
C PRO A 291 -1.37 -1.32 -26.25
N GLU A 292 -1.33 -2.38 -25.45
CA GLU A 292 -1.04 -3.72 -25.98
C GLU A 292 -2.21 -4.13 -26.88
N ALA A 293 -1.86 -4.61 -28.09
CA ALA A 293 -2.83 -5.09 -29.07
C ALA A 293 -3.50 -6.38 -28.61
#